data_51acda885403aa44ecdac9111e893abe
#
_entry.id   51acda885403aa44ecdac9111e893abe
#
_cell.length_a   1.000
_cell.length_b   1.000
_cell.length_c   1.000
_cell.angle_alpha   90.00
_cell.angle_beta   90.00
_cell.angle_gamma   90.00
#
_symmetry.space_group_name_H-M   'P 1'
#
loop_
_entity.id
_entity.type
_entity.pdbx_description
1 polymer ?
#
loop_
_entity_poly.entity_id
_entity_poly.type
_entity_poly.pdbx_seq_one_letter_code
_entity_poly.pdbx_strand_id
1 'polypeptide(L)'
;MTLDKGKVVYQIYPKSYKDTTENGIGDFRGIIEKIPYLAKLGVDMVWLNPFYPSPQRDNGYDISDYMAVDPLFGDMADFEEMVCIGKEHKIDFMLDMVLNHCSTEHEWFQKALAGDKYYQDFFFIQDQPTDWQSKFGGSAWAPFGDTGKYYLHLFDETQADLNWRNPNVRKELFKVVNFWRDKGVKGFRFDVINLIGKDEVSVDCPENEGKPAYTDKPIVHNYLRMMNQATFGSDNSFMTVGEMSSTTMENCVLYSSPDRQELSMTFNFHHLKVDYKDGQKWTLAPFDFEELKSLYHSWGKEMSDKDGWSALFWNNHDQPRALNRFVDIQNFRKEGATMLAASIHLSRGTPYIYMGEEIGMIDPDYDSMADYVDVESLNAYQMLLEEGKSQQEAFQIIQAKSRDNSRIPMQWDASENAGFSTGTPWLKAGKSYKYINVENEIQGPIFTFYQDLIRLRKEMPIISEGSYKPAFEDSKQVYAFERQFEDQKLLVLNNFYAKEVEIDLPAVYQNGQILISNYEDAEVSEKILLKPYQTLAIYVN
;
A
#
# COMPACT_ATOMS: atom_id res chain seq x y z
N MET A 1 10.69 3.49 20.22
CA MET A 1 9.40 2.77 20.04
C MET A 1 9.67 1.28 19.99
N THR A 2 8.91 0.48 20.71
CA THR A 2 8.99 -0.99 20.58
C THR A 2 7.85 -1.41 19.67
N LEU A 3 8.16 -1.69 18.40
CA LEU A 3 7.18 -2.16 17.43
C LEU A 3 6.68 -3.55 17.82
N ASP A 4 5.36 -3.74 17.86
CA ASP A 4 4.76 -5.07 17.94
C ASP A 4 4.83 -5.74 16.55
N LYS A 5 5.86 -6.56 16.36
CA LYS A 5 6.18 -7.24 15.11
C LYS A 5 5.22 -8.40 14.78
N GLY A 6 4.38 -8.81 15.75
CA GLY A 6 3.34 -9.82 15.55
C GLY A 6 2.09 -9.30 14.84
N LYS A 7 1.89 -7.99 14.80
CA LYS A 7 0.68 -7.37 14.22
C LYS A 7 0.60 -7.55 12.71
N VAL A 8 -0.63 -7.65 12.22
CA VAL A 8 -1.02 -7.68 10.79
C VAL A 8 -1.99 -6.54 10.53
N VAL A 9 -1.77 -5.80 9.45
CA VAL A 9 -2.59 -4.65 9.05
C VAL A 9 -3.47 -5.02 7.86
N TYR A 10 -4.73 -4.58 7.90
CA TYR A 10 -5.68 -4.71 6.81
C TYR A 10 -6.00 -3.33 6.24
N GLN A 11 -5.82 -3.15 4.94
CA GLN A 11 -6.12 -1.87 4.27
C GLN A 11 -7.54 -1.88 3.74
N ILE A 12 -8.31 -0.86 4.10
CA ILE A 12 -9.63 -0.56 3.55
C ILE A 12 -9.55 0.69 2.67
N TYR A 13 -10.06 0.58 1.45
CA TYR A 13 -10.41 1.71 0.60
C TYR A 13 -11.87 2.07 0.88
N PRO A 14 -12.18 3.10 1.71
CA PRO A 14 -13.52 3.30 2.29
C PRO A 14 -14.60 3.41 1.22
N LYS A 15 -14.30 4.11 0.15
CA LYS A 15 -15.18 4.38 -0.98
C LYS A 15 -15.79 3.11 -1.61
N SER A 16 -15.08 1.98 -1.50
CA SER A 16 -15.43 0.71 -2.15
C SER A 16 -15.66 -0.44 -1.17
N TYR A 17 -15.73 -0.19 0.14
CA TYR A 17 -15.81 -1.29 1.11
C TYR A 17 -17.22 -1.78 1.36
N LYS A 18 -18.13 -0.91 1.84
CA LYS A 18 -19.56 -1.22 2.04
C LYS A 18 -20.37 0.07 2.14
N ASP A 19 -21.37 0.21 1.30
CA ASP A 19 -22.32 1.31 1.29
C ASP A 19 -23.58 0.93 2.08
N THR A 20 -23.99 1.78 3.03
CA THR A 20 -25.21 1.64 3.81
C THR A 20 -26.24 2.74 3.52
N THR A 21 -25.89 3.72 2.69
CA THR A 21 -26.73 4.89 2.38
C THR A 21 -27.34 4.87 0.98
N GLU A 22 -27.05 3.83 0.20
CA GLU A 22 -27.57 3.61 -1.18
C GLU A 22 -27.07 4.66 -2.19
N ASN A 23 -26.01 5.41 -1.83
CA ASN A 23 -25.45 6.45 -2.70
C ASN A 23 -24.33 5.92 -3.63
N GLY A 24 -24.00 4.63 -3.54
CA GLY A 24 -22.97 3.98 -4.34
C GLY A 24 -21.54 4.18 -3.81
N ILE A 25 -21.37 4.78 -2.64
CA ILE A 25 -20.09 5.06 -2.00
C ILE A 25 -20.08 4.39 -0.62
N GLY A 26 -18.99 3.67 -0.31
CA GLY A 26 -18.83 3.05 1.00
C GLY A 26 -18.71 4.08 2.12
N ASP A 27 -19.13 3.71 3.33
CA ASP A 27 -19.22 4.61 4.47
C ASP A 27 -18.76 3.96 5.78
N PHE A 28 -18.61 4.75 6.85
CA PHE A 28 -18.18 4.26 8.16
C PHE A 28 -19.17 3.27 8.77
N ARG A 29 -20.48 3.44 8.56
CA ARG A 29 -21.47 2.47 9.03
C ARG A 29 -21.26 1.10 8.39
N GLY A 30 -20.93 1.09 7.09
CA GLY A 30 -20.56 -0.14 6.37
C GLY A 30 -19.27 -0.78 6.92
N ILE A 31 -18.28 0.02 7.30
CA ILE A 31 -17.07 -0.51 7.95
C ILE A 31 -17.41 -1.10 9.32
N ILE A 32 -18.23 -0.40 10.14
CA ILE A 32 -18.68 -0.88 11.46
C ILE A 32 -19.38 -2.24 11.33
N GLU A 33 -20.28 -2.41 10.36
CA GLU A 33 -20.96 -3.69 10.10
C GLU A 33 -19.97 -4.84 9.83
N LYS A 34 -18.79 -4.54 9.28
CA LYS A 34 -17.80 -5.53 8.86
C LYS A 34 -16.65 -5.72 9.84
N ILE A 35 -16.61 -5.00 10.97
CA ILE A 35 -15.62 -5.22 12.04
C ILE A 35 -15.62 -6.68 12.54
N PRO A 36 -16.77 -7.36 12.76
CA PRO A 36 -16.76 -8.78 13.11
C PRO A 36 -16.11 -9.70 12.07
N TYR A 37 -16.22 -9.39 10.79
CA TYR A 37 -15.53 -10.10 9.70
C TYR A 37 -14.01 -9.93 9.80
N LEU A 38 -13.53 -8.71 10.04
CA LEU A 38 -12.11 -8.41 10.22
C LEU A 38 -11.55 -9.09 11.47
N ALA A 39 -12.31 -9.10 12.56
CA ALA A 39 -11.95 -9.83 13.78
C ALA A 39 -11.89 -11.34 13.55
N LYS A 40 -12.81 -11.90 12.74
CA LYS A 40 -12.76 -13.31 12.34
C LYS A 40 -11.54 -13.64 11.49
N LEU A 41 -11.12 -12.74 10.58
CA LEU A 41 -9.87 -12.90 9.83
C LEU A 41 -8.65 -12.90 10.78
N GLY A 42 -8.71 -12.12 11.85
CA GLY A 42 -7.70 -12.08 12.90
C GLY A 42 -6.70 -10.92 12.80
N VAL A 43 -6.98 -9.90 11.98
CA VAL A 43 -6.13 -8.72 11.83
C VAL A 43 -6.14 -7.84 13.09
N ASP A 44 -5.09 -7.08 13.29
CA ASP A 44 -4.87 -6.29 14.52
C ASP A 44 -5.10 -4.81 14.31
N MET A 45 -4.96 -4.35 13.08
CA MET A 45 -5.08 -2.93 12.73
C MET A 45 -5.71 -2.77 11.35
N VAL A 46 -6.53 -1.74 11.19
CA VAL A 46 -7.13 -1.36 9.92
C VAL A 46 -6.55 -0.02 9.48
N TRP A 47 -5.89 -0.01 8.32
CA TRP A 47 -5.49 1.21 7.65
C TRP A 47 -6.62 1.70 6.73
N LEU A 48 -7.10 2.92 6.97
CA LEU A 48 -8.09 3.61 6.14
C LEU A 48 -7.41 4.58 5.19
N ASN A 49 -7.69 4.47 3.88
CA ASN A 49 -7.35 5.50 2.92
C ASN A 49 -8.09 6.81 3.26
N PRO A 50 -7.70 7.97 2.70
CA PRO A 50 -8.24 9.27 3.10
C PRO A 50 -9.77 9.33 3.02
N PHE A 51 -10.37 9.82 4.09
CA PHE A 51 -11.82 10.06 4.24
C PHE A 51 -12.13 11.50 4.64
N TYR A 52 -11.14 12.36 4.59
CA TYR A 52 -11.25 13.79 4.89
C TYR A 52 -12.00 14.52 3.78
N PRO A 53 -12.63 15.69 4.05
CA PRO A 53 -13.20 16.52 3.00
C PRO A 53 -12.22 16.75 1.85
N SER A 54 -12.70 16.47 0.64
CA SER A 54 -11.89 16.52 -0.57
C SER A 54 -12.78 16.80 -1.78
N PRO A 55 -12.32 17.61 -2.76
CA PRO A 55 -12.94 17.72 -4.06
C PRO A 55 -12.92 16.43 -4.88
N GLN A 56 -12.24 15.38 -4.42
CA GLN A 56 -12.14 14.06 -5.05
C GLN A 56 -11.46 14.06 -6.44
N ARG A 57 -10.58 15.01 -6.71
CA ARG A 57 -9.80 15.06 -7.96
C ARG A 57 -8.81 13.90 -8.04
N ASP A 58 -8.17 13.58 -6.91
CA ASP A 58 -7.32 12.41 -6.73
C ASP A 58 -7.89 11.47 -5.65
N ASN A 59 -9.21 11.23 -5.72
CA ASN A 59 -9.92 10.26 -4.88
C ASN A 59 -9.62 10.37 -3.37
N GLY A 60 -9.54 11.60 -2.83
CA GLY A 60 -9.35 11.87 -1.41
C GLY A 60 -7.93 12.30 -1.02
N TYR A 61 -6.93 12.13 -1.90
CA TYR A 61 -5.56 12.61 -1.65
C TYR A 61 -5.38 14.11 -1.89
N ASP A 62 -6.41 14.80 -2.34
CA ASP A 62 -6.54 16.25 -2.44
C ASP A 62 -7.37 16.79 -1.27
N ILE A 63 -6.78 16.85 -0.07
CA ILE A 63 -7.48 17.15 1.19
C ILE A 63 -7.78 18.65 1.30
N SER A 64 -9.04 19.02 1.52
CA SER A 64 -9.48 20.39 1.74
C SER A 64 -9.70 20.77 3.22
N ASP A 65 -9.86 19.77 4.11
CA ASP A 65 -9.88 19.97 5.57
C ASP A 65 -9.33 18.71 6.26
N TYR A 66 -8.20 18.86 6.96
CA TYR A 66 -7.52 17.75 7.62
C TYR A 66 -8.19 17.23 8.91
N MET A 67 -9.08 18.02 9.52
CA MET A 67 -9.61 17.72 10.86
C MET A 67 -11.12 17.46 10.86
N ALA A 68 -11.69 17.15 9.70
CA ALA A 68 -13.09 16.78 9.54
C ALA A 68 -13.24 15.44 8.81
N VAL A 69 -14.43 14.87 8.88
CA VAL A 69 -14.86 13.72 8.09
C VAL A 69 -15.64 14.24 6.87
N ASP A 70 -15.33 13.72 5.69
CA ASP A 70 -16.12 14.02 4.48
C ASP A 70 -17.53 13.44 4.65
N PRO A 71 -18.59 14.25 4.45
CA PRO A 71 -19.97 13.78 4.54
C PRO A 71 -20.31 12.57 3.66
N LEU A 72 -19.50 12.29 2.64
CA LEU A 72 -19.61 11.07 1.82
C LEU A 72 -19.46 9.78 2.64
N PHE A 73 -18.64 9.83 3.71
CA PHE A 73 -18.31 8.66 4.53
C PHE A 73 -19.06 8.60 5.87
N GLY A 74 -19.74 9.66 6.24
CA GLY A 74 -20.41 9.80 7.53
C GLY A 74 -20.02 11.09 8.24
N ASP A 75 -20.01 11.07 9.57
CA ASP A 75 -19.61 12.20 10.39
C ASP A 75 -18.57 11.81 11.47
N MET A 76 -18.19 12.78 12.29
CA MET A 76 -17.21 12.55 13.36
C MET A 76 -17.73 11.57 14.43
N ALA A 77 -19.04 11.52 14.68
CA ALA A 77 -19.63 10.58 15.62
C ALA A 77 -19.57 9.14 15.09
N ASP A 78 -19.82 8.94 13.80
CA ASP A 78 -19.64 7.66 13.13
C ASP A 78 -18.19 7.16 13.21
N PHE A 79 -17.23 8.07 13.00
CA PHE A 79 -15.81 7.77 13.13
C PHE A 79 -15.44 7.34 14.57
N GLU A 80 -15.88 8.10 15.58
CA GLU A 80 -15.60 7.79 16.98
C GLU A 80 -16.25 6.48 17.41
N GLU A 81 -17.46 6.18 16.94
CA GLU A 81 -18.13 4.88 17.16
C GLU A 81 -17.35 3.73 16.51
N MET A 82 -16.88 3.91 15.26
CA MET A 82 -16.06 2.92 14.57
C MET A 82 -14.79 2.59 15.38
N VAL A 83 -14.07 3.60 15.88
CA VAL A 83 -12.88 3.40 16.71
C VAL A 83 -13.22 2.68 18.01
N CYS A 84 -14.36 3.01 18.63
CA CYS A 84 -14.82 2.37 19.87
C CYS A 84 -15.12 0.88 19.64
N ILE A 85 -15.92 0.56 18.62
CA ILE A 85 -16.28 -0.83 18.28
C ILE A 85 -15.04 -1.63 17.85
N GLY A 86 -14.11 -1.01 17.12
CA GLY A 86 -12.84 -1.65 16.77
C GLY A 86 -12.08 -2.11 18.01
N LYS A 87 -11.98 -1.26 19.05
CA LYS A 87 -11.33 -1.62 20.32
C LYS A 87 -11.99 -2.79 21.03
N GLU A 88 -13.33 -2.87 21.02
CA GLU A 88 -14.07 -4.01 21.58
C GLU A 88 -13.69 -5.33 20.89
N HIS A 89 -13.39 -5.26 19.60
CA HIS A 89 -12.93 -6.39 18.78
C HIS A 89 -11.40 -6.54 18.71
N LYS A 90 -10.62 -5.75 19.49
CA LYS A 90 -9.15 -5.74 19.53
C LYS A 90 -8.53 -5.33 18.18
N ILE A 91 -9.21 -4.47 17.45
CA ILE A 91 -8.74 -3.88 16.20
C ILE A 91 -8.48 -2.40 16.41
N ASP A 92 -7.24 -1.98 16.17
CA ASP A 92 -6.85 -0.58 16.16
C ASP A 92 -7.03 0.02 14.75
N PHE A 93 -7.05 1.37 14.64
CA PHE A 93 -7.09 2.07 13.37
C PHE A 93 -5.81 2.82 13.10
N MET A 94 -5.39 2.79 11.83
CA MET A 94 -4.31 3.56 11.23
C MET A 94 -4.91 4.49 10.17
N LEU A 95 -4.57 5.78 10.21
CA LEU A 95 -5.08 6.75 9.25
C LEU A 95 -4.03 7.17 8.24
N ASP A 96 -4.48 7.45 7.03
CA ASP A 96 -3.65 8.01 5.97
C ASP A 96 -3.43 9.50 6.20
N MET A 97 -2.17 9.94 6.28
CA MET A 97 -1.77 11.33 6.51
C MET A 97 -1.07 11.87 5.27
N VAL A 98 -1.77 12.68 4.50
CA VAL A 98 -1.25 13.33 3.28
C VAL A 98 -0.65 14.68 3.67
N LEU A 99 0.62 14.69 4.05
CA LEU A 99 1.27 15.88 4.62
C LEU A 99 2.23 16.56 3.63
N ASN A 100 2.45 16.00 2.44
CA ASN A 100 3.27 16.63 1.41
C ASN A 100 2.57 17.80 0.72
N HIS A 101 1.25 17.72 0.56
CA HIS A 101 0.43 18.69 -0.17
C HIS A 101 -0.98 18.77 0.41
N CYS A 102 -1.72 19.79 0.03
CA CYS A 102 -3.16 19.88 0.29
C CYS A 102 -3.90 20.34 -0.98
N SER A 103 -5.22 20.20 -0.96
CA SER A 103 -6.06 20.70 -2.05
C SER A 103 -5.91 22.21 -2.23
N THR A 104 -5.98 22.68 -3.48
CA THR A 104 -6.12 24.11 -3.76
C THR A 104 -7.42 24.70 -3.19
N GLU A 105 -8.41 23.88 -2.82
CA GLU A 105 -9.61 24.28 -2.11
C GLU A 105 -9.43 24.34 -0.59
N HIS A 106 -8.28 23.94 -0.04
CA HIS A 106 -7.97 24.05 1.38
C HIS A 106 -7.94 25.52 1.80
N GLU A 107 -8.44 25.83 3.00
CA GLU A 107 -8.50 27.19 3.56
C GLU A 107 -7.14 27.92 3.49
N TRP A 108 -6.05 27.21 3.72
CA TRP A 108 -4.68 27.79 3.66
C TRP A 108 -4.36 28.31 2.25
N PHE A 109 -4.67 27.51 1.21
CA PHE A 109 -4.41 27.93 -0.16
C PHE A 109 -5.33 29.07 -0.60
N GLN A 110 -6.60 29.02 -0.22
CA GLN A 110 -7.57 30.08 -0.52
C GLN A 110 -7.19 31.41 0.11
N LYS A 111 -6.72 31.40 1.36
CA LYS A 111 -6.18 32.61 2.03
C LYS A 111 -4.90 33.12 1.36
N ALA A 112 -4.00 32.21 0.97
CA ALA A 112 -2.80 32.56 0.21
C ALA A 112 -3.16 33.23 -1.12
N LEU A 113 -4.12 32.69 -1.84
CA LEU A 113 -4.62 33.22 -3.11
C LEU A 113 -5.30 34.59 -2.94
N ALA A 114 -5.99 34.80 -1.81
CA ALA A 114 -6.57 36.09 -1.43
C ALA A 114 -5.54 37.17 -1.02
N GLY A 115 -4.25 36.83 -1.00
CA GLY A 115 -3.16 37.75 -0.75
C GLY A 115 -2.61 37.74 0.68
N ASP A 116 -3.07 36.85 1.56
CA ASP A 116 -2.52 36.70 2.91
C ASP A 116 -1.10 36.13 2.85
N LYS A 117 -0.11 36.95 3.19
CA LYS A 117 1.30 36.57 3.11
C LYS A 117 1.70 35.50 4.09
N TYR A 118 1.04 35.40 5.25
CA TYR A 118 1.30 34.34 6.20
C TYR A 118 1.01 32.95 5.57
N TYR A 119 -0.10 32.83 4.85
CA TYR A 119 -0.47 31.60 4.16
C TYR A 119 0.24 31.43 2.81
N GLN A 120 0.69 32.51 2.15
CA GLN A 120 1.55 32.37 0.97
C GLN A 120 2.85 31.65 1.31
N ASP A 121 3.41 31.87 2.50
CA ASP A 121 4.62 31.18 2.97
C ASP A 121 4.39 29.69 3.30
N PHE A 122 3.14 29.20 3.27
CA PHE A 122 2.81 27.78 3.42
C PHE A 122 3.10 26.97 2.17
N PHE A 123 3.23 27.63 1.03
CA PHE A 123 3.42 27.01 -0.28
C PHE A 123 4.73 27.48 -0.92
N PHE A 124 5.15 26.77 -1.94
CA PHE A 124 6.27 27.20 -2.78
C PHE A 124 5.71 28.04 -3.92
N ILE A 125 5.85 29.37 -3.82
CA ILE A 125 5.35 30.33 -4.82
C ILE A 125 6.54 31.14 -5.35
N GLN A 126 6.71 31.21 -6.68
CA GLN A 126 7.82 31.93 -7.31
C GLN A 126 7.42 32.59 -8.65
N ASP A 127 8.25 33.51 -9.12
CA ASP A 127 7.95 34.32 -10.32
C ASP A 127 8.14 33.52 -11.63
N GLN A 128 9.01 32.52 -11.65
CA GLN A 128 9.28 31.70 -12.84
C GLN A 128 9.25 30.22 -12.48
N PRO A 129 8.60 29.35 -13.27
CA PRO A 129 8.67 27.92 -13.08
C PRO A 129 10.08 27.38 -13.37
N THR A 130 10.46 26.30 -12.71
CA THR A 130 11.61 25.48 -13.08
C THR A 130 11.20 24.35 -14.04
N ASP A 131 12.16 23.56 -14.47
CA ASP A 131 11.94 22.42 -15.39
C ASP A 131 11.37 21.15 -14.73
N TRP A 132 11.03 21.19 -13.43
CA TRP A 132 10.49 20.05 -12.71
C TRP A 132 9.17 19.57 -13.31
N GLN A 133 9.01 18.24 -13.36
CA GLN A 133 7.82 17.59 -13.89
C GLN A 133 6.94 17.03 -12.77
N SER A 134 5.63 17.11 -12.98
CA SER A 134 4.65 16.43 -12.12
C SER A 134 4.75 14.91 -12.27
N LYS A 135 4.49 14.18 -11.20
CA LYS A 135 4.41 12.72 -11.22
C LYS A 135 3.23 12.18 -12.04
N PHE A 136 2.24 13.03 -12.31
CA PHE A 136 1.10 12.74 -13.19
C PHE A 136 1.29 13.27 -14.61
N GLY A 137 2.49 13.77 -14.92
CA GLY A 137 2.87 14.31 -16.23
C GLY A 137 2.72 15.83 -16.34
N GLY A 138 3.48 16.42 -17.25
CA GLY A 138 3.51 17.86 -17.45
C GLY A 138 4.35 18.62 -16.40
N SER A 139 4.28 19.95 -16.43
CA SER A 139 5.00 20.82 -15.49
C SER A 139 4.56 20.58 -14.05
N ALA A 140 5.49 20.64 -13.10
CA ALA A 140 5.18 20.67 -11.66
C ALA A 140 4.78 22.08 -11.15
N TRP A 141 4.58 23.03 -12.02
CA TRP A 141 4.24 24.41 -11.70
C TRP A 141 2.97 24.85 -12.42
N ALA A 142 2.03 25.41 -11.65
CA ALA A 142 0.78 25.98 -12.16
C ALA A 142 0.64 27.46 -11.80
N PRO A 143 -0.10 28.24 -12.59
CA PRO A 143 -0.32 29.66 -12.31
C PRO A 143 -0.99 29.88 -10.95
N PHE A 144 -0.43 30.79 -10.14
CA PHE A 144 -0.99 31.18 -8.86
C PHE A 144 -2.00 32.33 -9.05
N GLY A 145 -3.22 31.99 -9.45
CA GLY A 145 -4.25 32.96 -9.81
C GLY A 145 -3.78 33.93 -10.91
N ASP A 146 -4.22 35.19 -10.83
CA ASP A 146 -3.85 36.24 -11.79
C ASP A 146 -2.60 37.04 -11.33
N THR A 147 -1.78 36.46 -10.44
CA THR A 147 -0.63 37.18 -9.84
C THR A 147 0.61 37.26 -10.74
N GLY A 148 0.65 36.46 -11.82
CA GLY A 148 1.83 36.28 -12.66
C GLY A 148 2.90 35.37 -12.02
N LYS A 149 2.60 34.74 -10.89
CA LYS A 149 3.44 33.78 -10.20
C LYS A 149 2.96 32.36 -10.40
N TYR A 150 3.77 31.40 -9.96
CA TYR A 150 3.50 29.95 -10.06
C TYR A 150 3.66 29.31 -8.69
N TYR A 151 2.84 28.28 -8.42
CA TYR A 151 2.99 27.42 -7.24
C TYR A 151 3.41 26.00 -7.64
N LEU A 152 4.13 25.33 -6.74
CA LEU A 152 4.60 23.97 -6.93
C LEU A 152 3.50 22.95 -6.65
N HIS A 153 3.36 21.95 -7.53
CA HIS A 153 2.55 20.74 -7.34
C HIS A 153 3.27 19.52 -7.91
N LEU A 154 3.73 18.59 -7.08
CA LEU A 154 4.39 17.38 -7.56
C LEU A 154 3.40 16.32 -8.09
N PHE A 155 2.12 16.48 -7.82
CA PHE A 155 1.03 15.60 -8.28
C PHE A 155 0.06 16.39 -9.18
N ASP A 156 -1.24 16.27 -8.96
CA ASP A 156 -2.21 17.05 -9.73
C ASP A 156 -2.07 18.57 -9.45
N GLU A 157 -2.43 19.39 -10.44
CA GLU A 157 -2.40 20.86 -10.26
C GLU A 157 -3.31 21.35 -9.12
N THR A 158 -4.29 20.54 -8.72
CA THR A 158 -5.17 20.82 -7.59
C THR A 158 -4.58 20.42 -6.22
N GLN A 159 -3.34 19.89 -6.19
CA GLN A 159 -2.64 19.44 -4.99
C GLN A 159 -1.37 20.26 -4.75
N ALA A 160 -1.52 21.42 -4.09
CA ALA A 160 -0.41 22.35 -3.83
C ALA A 160 0.56 21.82 -2.77
N ASP A 161 1.86 21.78 -3.08
CA ASP A 161 2.91 21.29 -2.20
C ASP A 161 3.14 22.23 -1.00
N LEU A 162 3.18 21.65 0.20
CA LEU A 162 3.36 22.36 1.46
C LEU A 162 4.85 22.61 1.75
N ASN A 163 5.16 23.84 2.16
CA ASN A 163 6.52 24.28 2.48
C ASN A 163 6.94 23.86 3.89
N TRP A 164 7.45 22.64 4.05
CA TRP A 164 7.94 22.13 5.32
C TRP A 164 9.14 22.88 5.91
N ARG A 165 9.82 23.73 5.16
CA ARG A 165 10.85 24.63 5.70
C ARG A 165 10.24 25.67 6.65
N ASN A 166 8.98 26.05 6.42
CA ASN A 166 8.27 26.97 7.29
C ASN A 166 7.86 26.27 8.60
N PRO A 167 8.33 26.73 9.77
CA PRO A 167 7.98 26.12 11.05
C PRO A 167 6.48 26.22 11.39
N ASN A 168 5.76 27.19 10.84
CA ASN A 168 4.32 27.30 11.05
C ASN A 168 3.57 26.18 10.31
N VAL A 169 4.02 25.80 9.12
CA VAL A 169 3.47 24.63 8.40
C VAL A 169 3.64 23.37 9.24
N ARG A 170 4.84 23.09 9.73
CA ARG A 170 5.09 21.93 10.60
C ARG A 170 4.21 21.95 11.85
N LYS A 171 4.05 23.11 12.47
CA LYS A 171 3.21 23.27 13.67
C LYS A 171 1.74 22.93 13.38
N GLU A 172 1.19 23.40 12.26
CA GLU A 172 -0.20 23.10 11.88
C GLU A 172 -0.36 21.61 11.53
N LEU A 173 0.58 21.03 10.79
CA LEU A 173 0.54 19.59 10.47
C LEU A 173 0.66 18.70 11.72
N PHE A 174 1.49 19.08 12.69
CA PHE A 174 1.57 18.33 13.98
C PHE A 174 0.28 18.46 14.80
N LYS A 175 -0.46 19.56 14.71
CA LYS A 175 -1.80 19.66 15.30
C LYS A 175 -2.77 18.67 14.65
N VAL A 176 -2.72 18.51 13.34
CA VAL A 176 -3.55 17.53 12.61
C VAL A 176 -3.26 16.12 13.11
N VAL A 177 -1.99 15.71 13.18
CA VAL A 177 -1.59 14.40 13.68
C VAL A 177 -2.06 14.18 15.12
N ASN A 178 -1.87 15.15 15.99
CA ASN A 178 -2.33 15.11 17.39
C ASN A 178 -3.84 15.02 17.49
N PHE A 179 -4.59 15.77 16.67
CA PHE A 179 -6.05 15.72 16.65
C PHE A 179 -6.57 14.29 16.44
N TRP A 180 -6.05 13.58 15.44
CA TRP A 180 -6.49 12.22 15.16
C TRP A 180 -5.96 11.21 16.19
N ARG A 181 -4.73 11.39 16.69
CA ARG A 181 -4.23 10.59 17.81
C ARG A 181 -5.17 10.68 19.01
N ASP A 182 -5.62 11.88 19.35
CA ASP A 182 -6.49 12.15 20.50
C ASP A 182 -7.92 11.60 20.28
N LYS A 183 -8.33 11.35 19.04
CA LYS A 183 -9.54 10.60 18.66
C LYS A 183 -9.41 9.07 18.86
N GLY A 184 -8.24 8.60 19.27
CA GLY A 184 -8.03 7.22 19.71
C GLY A 184 -7.47 6.27 18.66
N VAL A 185 -7.01 6.75 17.50
CA VAL A 185 -6.26 5.93 16.55
C VAL A 185 -4.91 5.52 17.11
N LYS A 186 -4.35 4.44 16.59
CA LYS A 186 -3.10 3.84 17.04
C LYS A 186 -2.05 3.68 15.93
N GLY A 187 -2.29 4.27 14.79
CA GLY A 187 -1.33 4.28 13.70
C GLY A 187 -1.54 5.41 12.71
N PHE A 188 -0.45 5.72 11.99
CA PHE A 188 -0.48 6.63 10.83
C PHE A 188 0.33 6.05 9.67
N ARG A 189 -0.25 6.10 8.49
CA ARG A 189 0.45 5.93 7.22
C ARG A 189 0.70 7.31 6.63
N PHE A 190 1.94 7.66 6.42
CA PHE A 190 2.34 8.94 5.86
C PHE A 190 2.56 8.81 4.36
N ASP A 191 1.70 9.48 3.60
CA ASP A 191 1.72 9.52 2.14
C ASP A 191 2.97 10.23 1.62
N VAL A 192 3.68 9.61 0.70
CA VAL A 192 4.91 10.11 0.02
C VAL A 192 5.83 10.94 0.91
N ILE A 193 6.00 10.55 2.16
CA ILE A 193 6.62 11.37 3.21
C ILE A 193 8.11 11.67 2.96
N ASN A 194 8.79 10.90 2.12
CA ASN A 194 10.17 11.17 1.73
C ASN A 194 10.33 12.34 0.75
N LEU A 195 9.22 12.95 0.30
CA LEU A 195 9.20 14.08 -0.63
C LEU A 195 9.04 15.44 0.04
N ILE A 196 8.86 15.50 1.36
CA ILE A 196 8.60 16.77 2.08
C ILE A 196 9.82 17.70 2.19
N GLY A 197 11.02 17.18 1.94
CA GLY A 197 12.27 17.94 1.99
C GLY A 197 12.64 18.53 0.64
N LYS A 198 12.23 19.77 0.38
CA LYS A 198 12.52 20.50 -0.86
C LYS A 198 13.43 21.69 -0.53
N ASP A 199 14.72 21.56 -0.89
CA ASP A 199 15.73 22.55 -0.47
C ASP A 199 15.74 23.79 -1.38
N GLU A 200 15.86 23.62 -2.68
CA GLU A 200 16.03 24.70 -3.67
C GLU A 200 15.06 24.55 -4.84
N VAL A 201 13.80 24.90 -4.62
CA VAL A 201 12.73 24.76 -5.63
C VAL A 201 12.87 25.74 -6.81
N SER A 202 13.73 26.75 -6.68
CA SER A 202 13.98 27.76 -7.71
C SER A 202 15.12 27.39 -8.69
N VAL A 203 15.66 26.17 -8.57
CA VAL A 203 16.76 25.68 -9.42
C VAL A 203 16.26 24.57 -10.34
N ASP A 204 16.60 24.69 -11.61
CA ASP A 204 16.35 23.64 -12.60
C ASP A 204 17.07 22.34 -12.21
N CYS A 205 16.41 21.23 -12.44
CA CYS A 205 16.95 19.89 -12.22
C CYS A 205 16.51 18.98 -13.38
N PRO A 206 17.22 19.02 -14.52
CA PRO A 206 16.84 18.26 -15.70
C PRO A 206 17.01 16.75 -15.55
N GLU A 207 17.82 16.33 -14.57
CA GLU A 207 18.03 14.93 -14.29
C GLU A 207 16.76 14.29 -13.71
N ASN A 208 16.31 13.19 -14.34
CA ASN A 208 15.19 12.37 -13.86
C ASN A 208 13.96 13.22 -13.48
N GLU A 209 13.58 14.20 -14.32
CA GLU A 209 12.36 15.01 -14.18
C GLU A 209 12.29 15.84 -12.87
N GLY A 210 13.44 16.21 -12.30
CA GLY A 210 13.52 16.95 -11.04
C GLY A 210 13.54 16.11 -9.77
N LYS A 211 13.36 14.79 -9.85
CA LYS A 211 13.26 13.90 -8.67
C LYS A 211 14.43 14.00 -7.69
N PRO A 212 15.71 14.14 -8.09
CA PRO A 212 16.82 14.32 -7.15
C PRO A 212 16.72 15.57 -6.28
N ALA A 213 15.99 16.59 -6.71
CA ALA A 213 15.85 17.83 -5.98
C ALA A 213 14.93 17.75 -4.74
N TYR A 214 14.07 16.72 -4.68
CA TYR A 214 13.08 16.60 -3.61
C TYR A 214 12.94 15.20 -2.99
N THR A 215 13.62 14.17 -3.53
CA THR A 215 13.49 12.79 -3.03
C THR A 215 14.56 12.50 -1.98
N ASP A 216 14.16 11.93 -0.84
CA ASP A 216 15.04 11.47 0.25
C ASP A 216 16.07 12.52 0.71
N LYS A 217 15.69 13.78 0.74
CA LYS A 217 16.62 14.84 1.18
C LYS A 217 16.96 14.65 2.66
N PRO A 218 18.21 14.89 3.08
CA PRO A 218 18.65 14.68 4.47
C PRO A 218 17.81 15.41 5.53
N ILE A 219 17.21 16.53 5.16
CA ILE A 219 16.35 17.32 6.06
C ILE A 219 15.06 16.59 6.46
N VAL A 220 14.58 15.65 5.64
CA VAL A 220 13.40 14.82 5.93
C VAL A 220 13.55 14.09 7.27
N HIS A 221 14.72 13.53 7.54
CA HIS A 221 15.00 12.84 8.80
C HIS A 221 14.81 13.75 10.02
N ASN A 222 15.18 15.03 9.90
CA ASN A 222 14.96 16.00 10.98
C ASN A 222 13.47 16.29 11.18
N TYR A 223 12.73 16.47 10.08
CA TYR A 223 11.29 16.71 10.15
C TYR A 223 10.54 15.53 10.76
N LEU A 224 10.91 14.30 10.41
CA LEU A 224 10.30 13.08 10.96
C LEU A 224 10.59 12.94 12.46
N ARG A 225 11.82 13.19 12.92
CA ARG A 225 12.13 13.20 14.36
C ARG A 225 11.36 14.25 15.12
N MET A 226 11.24 15.48 14.57
CA MET A 226 10.44 16.54 15.17
C MET A 226 8.96 16.14 15.29
N MET A 227 8.41 15.55 14.23
CA MET A 227 7.02 15.06 14.22
C MET A 227 6.83 13.93 15.24
N ASN A 228 7.70 12.94 15.26
CA ASN A 228 7.67 11.85 16.22
C ASN A 228 7.63 12.39 17.66
N GLN A 229 8.58 13.27 18.02
CA GLN A 229 8.68 13.86 19.37
C GLN A 229 7.44 14.70 19.75
N ALA A 230 6.86 15.42 18.79
CA ALA A 230 5.75 16.33 19.03
C ALA A 230 4.37 15.63 19.03
N THR A 231 4.29 14.39 18.56
CA THR A 231 3.01 13.73 18.30
C THR A 231 2.91 12.34 18.93
N PHE A 232 3.37 11.29 18.28
CA PHE A 232 3.14 9.89 18.66
C PHE A 232 4.31 9.23 19.41
N GLY A 233 5.49 9.83 19.44
CA GLY A 233 6.72 9.19 19.93
C GLY A 233 6.74 8.83 21.41
N SER A 234 5.84 9.37 22.23
CA SER A 234 5.70 9.01 23.65
C SER A 234 4.85 7.75 23.89
N ASP A 235 4.12 7.27 22.89
CA ASP A 235 3.29 6.06 22.96
C ASP A 235 3.96 4.90 22.21
N ASN A 236 4.53 3.94 22.97
CA ASN A 236 5.20 2.78 22.38
C ASN A 236 4.27 1.82 21.65
N SER A 237 2.97 1.93 21.82
CA SER A 237 1.99 1.10 21.10
C SER A 237 1.64 1.66 19.71
N PHE A 238 2.10 2.87 19.40
CA PHE A 238 1.81 3.53 18.13
C PHE A 238 2.59 2.91 16.98
N MET A 239 1.92 2.68 15.86
CA MET A 239 2.53 2.13 14.64
C MET A 239 2.51 3.18 13.54
N THR A 240 3.66 3.44 12.94
CA THR A 240 3.78 4.38 11.83
C THR A 240 4.44 3.75 10.62
N VAL A 241 3.91 4.03 9.45
CA VAL A 241 4.50 3.60 8.17
C VAL A 241 4.65 4.78 7.23
N GLY A 242 5.82 4.91 6.63
CA GLY A 242 6.07 5.89 5.58
C GLY A 242 5.98 5.25 4.20
N GLU A 243 5.22 5.88 3.32
CA GLU A 243 5.30 5.57 1.90
C GLU A 243 6.51 6.27 1.30
N MET A 244 7.40 5.49 0.69
CA MET A 244 8.65 5.99 0.11
C MET A 244 8.56 5.95 -1.42
N SER A 245 8.45 7.10 -2.01
CA SER A 245 8.45 7.24 -3.47
C SER A 245 9.88 7.29 -4.00
N SER A 246 10.26 6.32 -4.84
CA SER A 246 11.59 6.29 -5.49
C SER A 246 12.79 6.33 -4.52
N THR A 247 12.76 5.50 -3.49
CA THR A 247 13.75 5.45 -2.40
C THR A 247 14.85 4.40 -2.62
N THR A 248 15.83 4.36 -1.73
CA THR A 248 16.87 3.32 -1.64
C THR A 248 16.71 2.48 -0.38
N MET A 249 17.35 1.30 -0.36
CA MET A 249 17.38 0.43 0.82
C MET A 249 17.99 1.14 2.03
N GLU A 250 19.10 1.84 1.81
CA GLU A 250 19.80 2.60 2.84
C GLU A 250 18.90 3.66 3.50
N ASN A 251 18.14 4.39 2.69
CA ASN A 251 17.20 5.38 3.20
C ASN A 251 16.06 4.72 3.98
N CYS A 252 15.51 3.59 3.49
CA CYS A 252 14.48 2.86 4.23
C CYS A 252 14.97 2.32 5.57
N VAL A 253 16.21 1.84 5.66
CA VAL A 253 16.85 1.51 6.94
C VAL A 253 16.89 2.73 7.85
N LEU A 254 17.36 3.87 7.36
CA LEU A 254 17.44 5.10 8.15
C LEU A 254 16.07 5.57 8.66
N TYR A 255 15.02 5.52 7.83
CA TYR A 255 13.67 5.92 8.23
C TYR A 255 13.03 5.00 9.27
N SER A 256 13.38 3.70 9.30
CA SER A 256 12.70 2.69 10.11
C SER A 256 13.54 2.08 11.23
N SER A 257 14.82 2.43 11.36
CA SER A 257 15.66 1.97 12.47
C SER A 257 15.15 2.52 13.82
N PRO A 258 14.96 1.68 14.84
CA PRO A 258 14.38 2.08 16.13
C PRO A 258 15.12 3.21 16.84
N ASP A 259 16.46 3.22 16.75
CA ASP A 259 17.31 4.21 17.41
C ASP A 259 17.17 5.62 16.83
N ARG A 260 16.62 5.74 15.63
CA ARG A 260 16.46 7.03 14.96
C ARG A 260 15.20 7.78 15.37
N GLN A 261 14.21 7.09 15.93
CA GLN A 261 12.95 7.69 16.39
C GLN A 261 12.24 8.49 15.28
N GLU A 262 12.16 7.91 14.10
CA GLU A 262 11.48 8.49 12.94
C GLU A 262 10.14 7.76 12.71
N LEU A 263 10.15 6.65 11.98
CA LEU A 263 8.97 5.83 11.67
C LEU A 263 9.17 4.39 12.18
N SER A 264 8.08 3.63 12.29
CA SER A 264 8.17 2.21 12.65
C SER A 264 8.59 1.34 11.48
N MET A 265 8.19 1.69 10.25
CA MET A 265 8.46 0.92 9.04
C MET A 265 8.28 1.77 7.78
N THR A 266 8.65 1.20 6.64
CA THR A 266 8.51 1.84 5.33
C THR A 266 7.91 0.92 4.28
N PHE A 267 7.06 1.47 3.40
CA PHE A 267 6.70 0.86 2.12
C PHE A 267 7.72 1.22 1.05
N ASN A 268 8.02 0.28 0.16
CA ASN A 268 8.63 0.54 -1.14
C ASN A 268 7.86 -0.19 -2.25
N PHE A 269 8.04 0.23 -3.50
CA PHE A 269 7.26 -0.28 -4.64
C PHE A 269 8.12 -0.99 -5.69
N HIS A 270 9.39 -1.28 -5.40
CA HIS A 270 10.32 -1.85 -6.39
C HIS A 270 9.83 -3.20 -6.93
N HIS A 271 9.34 -4.08 -6.05
CA HIS A 271 8.81 -5.40 -6.40
C HIS A 271 7.56 -5.36 -7.30
N LEU A 272 6.88 -4.22 -7.37
CA LEU A 272 5.69 -4.02 -8.21
C LEU A 272 6.01 -3.43 -9.59
N LYS A 273 7.29 -3.21 -9.92
CA LYS A 273 7.72 -2.66 -11.21
C LYS A 273 8.37 -3.70 -12.14
N VAL A 274 8.42 -4.94 -11.70
CA VAL A 274 9.10 -6.03 -12.42
C VAL A 274 8.39 -6.51 -13.69
N ASP A 275 7.22 -6.00 -13.98
CA ASP A 275 6.47 -6.18 -15.24
C ASP A 275 6.37 -4.88 -16.06
N TYR A 276 7.27 -3.92 -15.77
CA TYR A 276 7.43 -2.69 -16.57
C TYR A 276 8.47 -2.94 -17.65
N LYS A 277 8.13 -2.65 -18.89
CA LYS A 277 9.08 -2.74 -19.99
C LYS A 277 9.89 -1.43 -20.07
N ASP A 278 11.20 -1.53 -20.01
CA ASP A 278 12.10 -0.37 -20.09
C ASP A 278 11.75 0.73 -19.05
N GLY A 279 11.27 0.31 -17.87
CA GLY A 279 10.83 1.23 -16.79
C GLY A 279 9.47 1.90 -17.04
N GLN A 280 8.77 1.55 -18.12
CA GLN A 280 7.48 2.15 -18.48
C GLN A 280 6.30 1.33 -17.93
N LYS A 281 5.46 1.97 -17.08
CA LYS A 281 4.27 1.36 -16.48
C LYS A 281 3.25 0.90 -17.54
N TRP A 282 2.97 1.76 -18.51
CA TRP A 282 1.90 1.58 -19.50
C TRP A 282 2.33 0.70 -20.69
N THR A 283 2.77 -0.51 -20.36
CA THR A 283 3.21 -1.53 -21.30
C THR A 283 2.72 -2.92 -20.87
N LEU A 284 2.63 -3.84 -21.81
CA LEU A 284 2.38 -5.26 -21.52
C LEU A 284 3.69 -6.01 -21.60
N ALA A 285 4.13 -6.56 -20.48
CA ALA A 285 5.29 -7.42 -20.37
C ALA A 285 5.05 -8.49 -19.31
N PRO A 286 5.60 -9.70 -19.48
CA PRO A 286 5.65 -10.67 -18.39
C PRO A 286 6.53 -10.10 -17.26
N PHE A 287 6.23 -10.49 -16.01
CA PHE A 287 7.08 -10.10 -14.90
C PHE A 287 8.46 -10.77 -14.97
N ASP A 288 9.48 -10.04 -14.55
CA ASP A 288 10.84 -10.56 -14.40
C ASP A 288 10.98 -11.20 -13.01
N PHE A 289 10.95 -12.54 -12.97
CA PHE A 289 11.06 -13.29 -11.72
C PHE A 289 12.44 -13.15 -11.08
N GLU A 290 13.51 -13.07 -11.86
CA GLU A 290 14.87 -12.92 -11.32
C GLU A 290 15.02 -11.56 -10.66
N GLU A 291 14.49 -10.50 -11.25
CA GLU A 291 14.47 -9.18 -10.65
C GLU A 291 13.61 -9.18 -9.38
N LEU A 292 12.40 -9.74 -9.42
CA LEU A 292 11.51 -9.85 -8.26
C LEU A 292 12.19 -10.55 -7.08
N LYS A 293 12.80 -11.72 -7.34
CA LYS A 293 13.51 -12.51 -6.34
C LYS A 293 14.71 -11.75 -5.77
N SER A 294 15.49 -11.13 -6.65
CA SER A 294 16.66 -10.32 -6.26
C SER A 294 16.26 -9.14 -5.37
N LEU A 295 15.16 -8.45 -5.69
CA LEU A 295 14.63 -7.36 -4.87
C LEU A 295 14.21 -7.85 -3.48
N TYR A 296 13.43 -8.93 -3.38
CA TYR A 296 13.03 -9.49 -2.09
C TYR A 296 14.22 -9.94 -1.25
N HIS A 297 15.23 -10.56 -1.88
CA HIS A 297 16.43 -11.00 -1.17
C HIS A 297 17.28 -9.83 -0.68
N SER A 298 17.55 -8.85 -1.52
CA SER A 298 18.37 -7.70 -1.15
C SER A 298 17.70 -6.84 -0.08
N TRP A 299 16.41 -6.51 -0.25
CA TRP A 299 15.66 -5.75 0.76
C TRP A 299 15.51 -6.52 2.07
N GLY A 300 15.12 -7.80 2.01
CA GLY A 300 14.96 -8.63 3.20
C GLY A 300 16.25 -8.75 4.01
N LYS A 301 17.38 -8.98 3.31
CA LYS A 301 18.71 -9.08 3.93
C LYS A 301 19.17 -7.75 4.53
N GLU A 302 19.10 -6.66 3.75
CA GLU A 302 19.57 -5.34 4.18
C GLU A 302 18.79 -4.83 5.41
N MET A 303 17.45 -4.94 5.37
CA MET A 303 16.59 -4.56 6.48
C MET A 303 16.82 -5.45 7.71
N SER A 304 17.16 -6.73 7.52
CA SER A 304 17.50 -7.64 8.62
C SER A 304 18.86 -7.32 9.24
N ASP A 305 19.86 -7.12 8.42
CA ASP A 305 21.25 -6.92 8.88
C ASP A 305 21.46 -5.57 9.57
N LYS A 306 20.66 -4.56 9.20
CA LYS A 306 20.78 -3.16 9.70
C LYS A 306 19.64 -2.71 10.60
N ASP A 307 18.82 -3.64 11.08
CA ASP A 307 17.68 -3.39 11.97
C ASP A 307 16.68 -2.34 11.44
N GLY A 308 16.48 -2.31 10.12
CA GLY A 308 15.34 -1.63 9.48
C GLY A 308 14.10 -2.52 9.53
N TRP A 309 12.92 -1.94 9.22
CA TRP A 309 11.66 -2.70 9.19
C TRP A 309 10.80 -2.34 8.00
N SER A 310 10.39 -3.35 7.23
CA SER A 310 9.55 -3.19 6.04
C SER A 310 8.08 -3.43 6.33
N ALA A 311 7.23 -2.64 5.73
CA ALA A 311 5.83 -2.98 5.48
C ALA A 311 5.77 -3.82 4.20
N LEU A 312 5.23 -5.03 4.30
CA LEU A 312 5.20 -6.02 3.22
C LEU A 312 3.79 -6.12 2.64
N PHE A 313 3.67 -6.08 1.32
CA PHE A 313 2.37 -6.13 0.65
C PHE A 313 2.49 -6.61 -0.80
N TRP A 314 1.42 -7.16 -1.33
CA TRP A 314 1.25 -7.48 -2.74
C TRP A 314 0.27 -6.53 -3.44
N ASN A 315 -0.76 -6.11 -2.73
CA ASN A 315 -1.83 -5.27 -3.26
C ASN A 315 -1.99 -4.00 -2.45
N ASN A 316 -2.39 -2.94 -3.12
CA ASN A 316 -2.90 -1.71 -2.54
C ASN A 316 -3.87 -1.04 -3.52
N HIS A 317 -4.34 0.14 -3.19
CA HIS A 317 -5.28 0.94 -3.99
C HIS A 317 -4.67 1.60 -5.24
N ASP A 318 -3.35 1.48 -5.45
CA ASP A 318 -2.61 2.11 -6.57
C ASP A 318 -2.06 1.12 -7.59
N GLN A 319 -2.32 -0.18 -7.40
CA GLN A 319 -1.80 -1.24 -8.24
C GLN A 319 -2.90 -2.21 -8.67
N PRO A 320 -2.86 -2.75 -9.90
CA PRO A 320 -3.73 -3.87 -10.27
C PRO A 320 -3.51 -5.05 -9.33
N ARG A 321 -4.49 -5.94 -9.25
CA ARG A 321 -4.41 -7.12 -8.37
C ARG A 321 -3.20 -7.99 -8.71
N ALA A 322 -2.41 -8.36 -7.68
CA ALA A 322 -1.20 -9.16 -7.84
C ALA A 322 -1.50 -10.54 -8.47
N LEU A 323 -2.66 -11.12 -8.18
CA LEU A 323 -3.08 -12.39 -8.80
C LEU A 323 -3.08 -12.31 -10.32
N ASN A 324 -3.60 -11.23 -10.91
CA ASN A 324 -3.62 -11.05 -12.36
C ASN A 324 -2.23 -10.83 -12.96
N ARG A 325 -1.28 -10.38 -12.17
CA ARG A 325 0.08 -10.04 -12.63
C ARG A 325 1.05 -11.22 -12.54
N PHE A 326 0.93 -12.05 -11.50
CA PHE A 326 1.93 -13.04 -11.12
C PHE A 326 1.44 -14.49 -11.20
N VAL A 327 0.15 -14.73 -11.44
CA VAL A 327 -0.45 -16.07 -11.34
C VAL A 327 -1.28 -16.39 -12.58
N ASP A 328 -1.26 -17.66 -13.00
CA ASP A 328 -2.26 -18.21 -13.92
C ASP A 328 -3.59 -18.39 -13.17
N ILE A 329 -4.38 -17.31 -13.10
CA ILE A 329 -5.63 -17.29 -12.35
C ILE A 329 -6.72 -18.20 -12.90
N GLN A 330 -6.61 -18.61 -14.16
CA GLN A 330 -7.60 -19.50 -14.77
C GLN A 330 -7.51 -20.92 -14.20
N ASN A 331 -6.29 -21.36 -13.87
CA ASN A 331 -6.02 -22.72 -13.43
C ASN A 331 -5.61 -22.80 -11.95
N PHE A 332 -5.00 -21.76 -11.38
CA PHE A 332 -4.33 -21.83 -10.07
C PHE A 332 -4.61 -20.61 -9.16
N ARG A 333 -5.81 -20.02 -9.24
CA ARG A 333 -6.16 -18.83 -8.42
C ARG A 333 -5.96 -19.07 -6.92
N LYS A 334 -6.42 -20.22 -6.40
CA LYS A 334 -6.29 -20.59 -4.99
C LYS A 334 -4.83 -20.78 -4.58
N GLU A 335 -4.10 -21.58 -5.32
CA GLU A 335 -2.70 -21.89 -5.04
C GLU A 335 -1.84 -20.62 -5.13
N GLY A 336 -2.07 -19.81 -6.16
CA GLY A 336 -1.38 -18.55 -6.34
C GLY A 336 -1.66 -17.53 -5.22
N ALA A 337 -2.92 -17.38 -4.82
CA ALA A 337 -3.29 -16.47 -3.72
C ALA A 337 -2.60 -16.87 -2.41
N THR A 338 -2.60 -18.14 -2.07
CA THR A 338 -2.01 -18.65 -0.83
C THR A 338 -0.47 -18.64 -0.87
N MET A 339 0.14 -18.89 -2.04
CA MET A 339 1.59 -18.77 -2.22
C MET A 339 2.05 -17.30 -2.06
N LEU A 340 1.35 -16.35 -2.71
CA LEU A 340 1.66 -14.92 -2.56
C LEU A 340 1.51 -14.49 -1.09
N ALA A 341 0.44 -14.90 -0.41
CA ALA A 341 0.23 -14.60 1.00
C ALA A 341 1.40 -15.11 1.87
N ALA A 342 1.78 -16.38 1.73
CA ALA A 342 2.86 -16.98 2.51
C ALA A 342 4.21 -16.28 2.28
N SER A 343 4.50 -15.88 1.04
CA SER A 343 5.77 -15.23 0.66
C SER A 343 6.06 -13.96 1.45
N ILE A 344 5.04 -13.23 1.88
CA ILE A 344 5.19 -12.01 2.69
C ILE A 344 4.87 -12.22 4.18
N HIS A 345 3.83 -13.01 4.52
CA HIS A 345 3.44 -13.23 5.92
C HIS A 345 4.50 -13.97 6.73
N LEU A 346 5.26 -14.87 6.10
CA LEU A 346 6.35 -15.61 6.74
C LEU A 346 7.70 -14.89 6.65
N SER A 347 7.77 -13.78 5.90
CA SER A 347 8.98 -12.98 5.75
C SER A 347 9.17 -12.00 6.94
N ARG A 348 10.32 -11.31 6.96
CA ARG A 348 10.66 -10.31 7.99
C ARG A 348 10.12 -8.94 7.59
N GLY A 349 9.11 -8.50 8.31
CA GLY A 349 8.39 -7.24 8.10
C GLY A 349 6.96 -7.36 8.61
N THR A 350 6.20 -6.29 8.58
CA THR A 350 4.77 -6.28 8.92
C THR A 350 3.95 -6.50 7.66
N PRO A 351 3.14 -7.58 7.56
CA PRO A 351 2.29 -7.82 6.40
C PRO A 351 1.07 -6.90 6.40
N TYR A 352 0.74 -6.39 5.22
CA TYR A 352 -0.45 -5.61 4.93
C TYR A 352 -1.33 -6.38 3.94
N ILE A 353 -2.57 -6.60 4.30
CA ILE A 353 -3.59 -7.26 3.48
C ILE A 353 -4.48 -6.17 2.89
N TYR A 354 -4.60 -6.09 1.58
CA TYR A 354 -5.54 -5.18 0.92
C TYR A 354 -6.91 -5.83 0.78
N MET A 355 -7.99 -5.08 1.03
CA MET A 355 -9.36 -5.60 0.99
C MET A 355 -9.64 -6.46 -0.25
N GLY A 356 -10.18 -7.66 -0.03
CA GLY A 356 -10.47 -8.65 -1.06
C GLY A 356 -9.31 -9.59 -1.41
N GLU A 357 -8.10 -9.31 -0.93
CA GLU A 357 -6.95 -10.20 -1.11
C GLU A 357 -7.19 -11.55 -0.42
N GLU A 358 -7.76 -11.52 0.77
CA GLU A 358 -8.09 -12.67 1.63
C GLU A 358 -9.17 -13.60 1.05
N ILE A 359 -9.86 -13.16 0.01
CA ILE A 359 -10.82 -14.00 -0.74
C ILE A 359 -10.38 -14.24 -2.20
N GLY A 360 -9.16 -13.84 -2.54
CA GLY A 360 -8.60 -14.00 -3.87
C GLY A 360 -9.31 -13.21 -4.95
N MET A 361 -9.71 -11.96 -4.67
CA MET A 361 -10.28 -11.06 -5.70
C MET A 361 -9.28 -10.84 -6.83
N ILE A 362 -9.82 -10.69 -8.02
CA ILE A 362 -9.10 -10.46 -9.28
C ILE A 362 -9.54 -9.13 -9.91
N ASP A 363 -8.84 -8.69 -10.93
CA ASP A 363 -9.18 -7.49 -11.70
C ASP A 363 -10.60 -7.59 -12.32
N PRO A 364 -11.29 -6.46 -12.57
CA PRO A 364 -12.72 -6.46 -12.89
C PRO A 364 -13.10 -7.01 -14.25
N ASP A 365 -12.16 -7.14 -15.19
CA ASP A 365 -12.39 -7.54 -16.58
C ASP A 365 -13.44 -6.63 -17.28
N TYR A 366 -13.20 -5.33 -17.26
CA TYR A 366 -14.04 -4.33 -17.91
C TYR A 366 -13.99 -4.43 -19.45
N ASP A 367 -15.07 -4.04 -20.10
CA ASP A 367 -15.22 -4.15 -21.57
C ASP A 367 -14.94 -2.84 -22.31
N SER A 368 -14.84 -1.71 -21.60
CA SER A 368 -14.81 -0.38 -22.20
C SER A 368 -14.05 0.62 -21.34
N MET A 369 -13.42 1.61 -21.99
CA MET A 369 -12.84 2.77 -21.30
C MET A 369 -13.85 3.57 -20.50
N ALA A 370 -15.14 3.48 -20.82
CA ALA A 370 -16.21 4.14 -20.06
C ALA A 370 -16.40 3.56 -18.64
N ASP A 371 -15.87 2.38 -18.36
CA ASP A 371 -15.91 1.76 -17.04
C ASP A 371 -14.78 2.25 -16.12
N TYR A 372 -13.77 2.96 -16.66
CA TYR A 372 -12.63 3.52 -15.91
C TYR A 372 -12.86 5.00 -15.57
N VAL A 373 -12.51 5.38 -14.34
CA VAL A 373 -12.69 6.76 -13.83
C VAL A 373 -11.40 7.39 -13.32
N ASP A 374 -10.35 6.60 -13.11
CA ASP A 374 -9.06 7.07 -12.60
C ASP A 374 -8.37 8.01 -13.58
N VAL A 375 -8.02 9.20 -13.11
CA VAL A 375 -7.39 10.26 -13.90
C VAL A 375 -6.07 9.81 -14.55
N GLU A 376 -5.24 9.04 -13.82
CA GLU A 376 -3.99 8.51 -14.36
C GLU A 376 -4.24 7.57 -15.55
N SER A 377 -5.24 6.71 -15.44
CA SER A 377 -5.62 5.77 -16.50
C SER A 377 -6.20 6.46 -17.73
N LEU A 378 -7.03 7.49 -17.53
CA LEU A 378 -7.61 8.26 -18.63
C LEU A 378 -6.53 9.05 -19.38
N ASN A 379 -5.61 9.70 -18.66
CA ASN A 379 -4.48 10.41 -19.27
C ASN A 379 -3.54 9.45 -20.01
N ALA A 380 -3.24 8.29 -19.43
CA ALA A 380 -2.41 7.28 -20.07
C ALA A 380 -3.04 6.74 -21.36
N TYR A 381 -4.37 6.55 -21.39
CA TYR A 381 -5.06 6.12 -22.60
C TYR A 381 -4.88 7.14 -23.74
N GLN A 382 -5.05 8.43 -23.46
CA GLN A 382 -4.83 9.48 -24.46
C GLN A 382 -3.38 9.54 -24.94
N MET A 383 -2.42 9.47 -24.02
CA MET A 383 -0.99 9.43 -24.35
C MET A 383 -0.67 8.25 -25.29
N LEU A 384 -1.19 7.05 -25.00
CA LEU A 384 -0.96 5.87 -25.84
C LEU A 384 -1.53 6.02 -27.26
N LEU A 385 -2.69 6.69 -27.41
CA LEU A 385 -3.26 7.01 -28.72
C LEU A 385 -2.39 8.04 -29.47
N GLU A 386 -1.88 9.06 -28.79
CA GLU A 386 -0.97 10.07 -29.38
C GLU A 386 0.36 9.44 -29.80
N GLU A 387 0.84 8.42 -29.10
CA GLU A 387 2.00 7.60 -29.48
C GLU A 387 1.73 6.67 -30.68
N GLY A 388 0.51 6.65 -31.19
CA GLY A 388 0.11 5.90 -32.39
C GLY A 388 -0.36 4.47 -32.13
N LYS A 389 -0.67 4.08 -30.88
CA LYS A 389 -1.31 2.79 -30.60
C LYS A 389 -2.78 2.80 -31.06
N SER A 390 -3.27 1.65 -31.46
CA SER A 390 -4.71 1.48 -31.73
C SER A 390 -5.53 1.60 -30.44
N GLN A 391 -6.80 1.95 -30.55
CA GLN A 391 -7.72 1.98 -29.39
C GLN A 391 -7.76 0.65 -28.65
N GLN A 392 -7.70 -0.47 -29.37
CA GLN A 392 -7.70 -1.80 -28.77
C GLN A 392 -6.41 -2.08 -27.98
N GLU A 393 -5.24 -1.76 -28.53
CA GLU A 393 -3.96 -1.93 -27.84
C GLU A 393 -3.87 -1.04 -26.60
N ALA A 394 -4.25 0.24 -26.73
CA ALA A 394 -4.29 1.16 -25.61
C ALA A 394 -5.24 0.67 -24.50
N PHE A 395 -6.44 0.23 -24.88
CA PHE A 395 -7.41 -0.33 -23.93
C PHE A 395 -6.88 -1.57 -23.20
N GLN A 396 -6.24 -2.52 -23.88
CA GLN A 396 -5.64 -3.70 -23.26
C GLN A 396 -4.57 -3.32 -22.23
N ILE A 397 -3.78 -2.28 -22.49
CA ILE A 397 -2.78 -1.78 -21.55
C ILE A 397 -3.47 -1.19 -20.31
N ILE A 398 -4.48 -0.35 -20.49
CA ILE A 398 -5.25 0.22 -19.37
C ILE A 398 -5.92 -0.89 -18.56
N GLN A 399 -6.55 -1.86 -19.22
CA GLN A 399 -7.19 -3.01 -18.57
C GLN A 399 -6.22 -3.79 -17.66
N ALA A 400 -4.95 -3.89 -18.05
CA ALA A 400 -3.93 -4.61 -17.26
C ALA A 400 -3.26 -3.75 -16.18
N LYS A 401 -3.25 -2.41 -16.30
CA LYS A 401 -2.39 -1.54 -15.50
C LYS A 401 -3.13 -0.47 -14.68
N SER A 402 -4.43 -0.31 -14.87
CA SER A 402 -5.22 0.72 -14.17
C SER A 402 -5.28 0.49 -12.66
N ARG A 403 -5.19 1.59 -11.90
CA ARG A 403 -5.44 1.61 -10.45
C ARG A 403 -6.89 1.23 -10.10
N ASP A 404 -7.84 1.52 -10.98
CA ASP A 404 -9.25 1.16 -10.77
C ASP A 404 -9.46 -0.35 -10.60
N ASN A 405 -8.57 -1.18 -11.13
CA ASN A 405 -8.64 -2.63 -10.97
C ASN A 405 -8.68 -3.07 -9.50
N SER A 406 -7.98 -2.39 -8.62
CA SER A 406 -8.01 -2.68 -7.19
C SER A 406 -9.05 -1.87 -6.41
N ARG A 407 -9.61 -0.80 -7.02
CA ARG A 407 -10.58 0.10 -6.38
C ARG A 407 -12.03 -0.31 -6.56
N ILE A 408 -12.28 -1.43 -7.27
CA ILE A 408 -13.63 -1.98 -7.44
C ILE A 408 -14.27 -2.31 -6.09
N PRO A 409 -15.61 -2.28 -6.01
CA PRO A 409 -16.34 -2.65 -4.80
C PRO A 409 -15.92 -4.00 -4.24
N MET A 410 -15.78 -4.07 -2.91
CA MET A 410 -15.57 -5.32 -2.19
C MET A 410 -16.71 -6.30 -2.49
N GLN A 411 -16.37 -7.55 -2.73
CA GLN A 411 -17.31 -8.59 -3.15
C GLN A 411 -17.80 -9.36 -1.93
N TRP A 412 -18.94 -8.94 -1.35
CA TRP A 412 -19.51 -9.54 -0.15
C TRP A 412 -20.33 -10.80 -0.45
N ASP A 413 -21.12 -10.78 -1.50
CA ASP A 413 -21.99 -11.88 -1.92
C ASP A 413 -22.28 -11.85 -3.43
N ALA A 414 -23.10 -12.80 -3.91
CA ALA A 414 -23.47 -12.92 -5.31
C ALA A 414 -24.68 -12.06 -5.72
N SER A 415 -25.21 -11.20 -4.83
CA SER A 415 -26.30 -10.29 -5.14
C SER A 415 -25.88 -9.16 -6.09
N GLU A 416 -26.79 -8.29 -6.48
CA GLU A 416 -26.49 -7.14 -7.33
C GLU A 416 -25.41 -6.26 -6.67
N ASN A 417 -24.52 -5.70 -7.48
CA ASN A 417 -23.37 -4.89 -7.04
C ASN A 417 -22.48 -5.60 -6.00
N ALA A 418 -22.40 -6.93 -6.05
CA ALA A 418 -21.56 -7.74 -5.17
C ALA A 418 -21.94 -7.63 -3.67
N GLY A 419 -23.19 -7.26 -3.34
CA GLY A 419 -23.60 -6.98 -1.97
C GLY A 419 -22.96 -5.73 -1.36
N PHE A 420 -22.24 -4.95 -2.15
CA PHE A 420 -21.60 -3.70 -1.72
C PHE A 420 -22.62 -2.59 -1.48
N SER A 421 -23.55 -2.38 -2.40
CA SER A 421 -24.55 -1.31 -2.39
C SER A 421 -25.85 -1.75 -3.02
N THR A 422 -26.97 -1.19 -2.57
CA THR A 422 -28.27 -1.30 -3.25
C THR A 422 -28.48 -0.17 -4.28
N GLY A 423 -27.63 0.88 -4.24
CA GLY A 423 -27.57 1.93 -5.24
C GLY A 423 -26.58 1.61 -6.38
N THR A 424 -26.35 2.58 -7.27
CA THR A 424 -25.35 2.45 -8.33
C THR A 424 -23.95 2.74 -7.76
N PRO A 425 -23.03 1.76 -7.76
CA PRO A 425 -21.67 1.99 -7.26
C PRO A 425 -20.91 3.07 -8.05
N TRP A 426 -20.10 3.86 -7.37
CA TRP A 426 -19.25 4.90 -7.99
C TRP A 426 -18.27 4.32 -9.03
N LEU A 427 -17.88 3.06 -8.82
CA LEU A 427 -17.08 2.25 -9.74
C LEU A 427 -17.77 0.89 -9.87
N LYS A 428 -17.92 0.42 -11.10
CA LYS A 428 -18.63 -0.82 -11.41
C LYS A 428 -17.96 -2.05 -10.76
N ALA A 429 -18.74 -2.94 -10.18
CA ALA A 429 -18.24 -4.21 -9.63
C ALA A 429 -17.61 -5.09 -10.71
N GLY A 430 -16.55 -5.82 -10.34
CA GLY A 430 -15.91 -6.78 -11.24
C GLY A 430 -16.84 -7.97 -11.55
N LYS A 431 -16.74 -8.55 -12.74
CA LYS A 431 -17.61 -9.66 -13.18
C LYS A 431 -17.51 -10.90 -12.30
N SER A 432 -16.41 -11.07 -11.58
CA SER A 432 -16.12 -12.25 -10.77
C SER A 432 -16.96 -12.40 -9.49
N TYR A 433 -17.67 -11.36 -9.04
CA TYR A 433 -18.37 -11.37 -7.76
C TYR A 433 -19.43 -12.50 -7.64
N LYS A 434 -19.91 -13.03 -8.75
CA LYS A 434 -20.86 -14.15 -8.74
C LYS A 434 -20.28 -15.44 -8.15
N TYR A 435 -18.96 -15.59 -8.15
CA TYR A 435 -18.29 -16.79 -7.65
C TYR A 435 -17.08 -16.49 -6.73
N ILE A 436 -16.49 -15.29 -6.78
CA ILE A 436 -15.49 -14.80 -5.84
C ILE A 436 -16.16 -13.77 -4.94
N ASN A 437 -16.52 -14.16 -3.73
CA ASN A 437 -17.12 -13.26 -2.75
C ASN A 437 -16.93 -13.82 -1.34
N VAL A 438 -17.15 -12.96 -0.34
CA VAL A 438 -16.98 -13.32 1.07
C VAL A 438 -17.88 -14.49 1.48
N GLU A 439 -19.15 -14.50 1.05
CA GLU A 439 -20.10 -15.56 1.40
C GLU A 439 -19.57 -16.95 1.01
N ASN A 440 -18.98 -17.06 -0.19
CA ASN A 440 -18.40 -18.32 -0.68
C ASN A 440 -17.03 -18.64 -0.06
N GLU A 441 -16.21 -17.63 0.23
CA GLU A 441 -14.79 -17.83 0.61
C GLU A 441 -14.54 -17.78 2.12
N ILE A 442 -15.47 -17.32 2.95
CA ILE A 442 -15.26 -17.14 4.40
C ILE A 442 -14.97 -18.44 5.17
N GLN A 443 -15.26 -19.58 4.58
CA GLN A 443 -14.83 -20.92 5.01
C GLN A 443 -13.99 -21.60 3.95
N GLY A 444 -13.65 -20.87 2.91
CA GLY A 444 -12.85 -21.36 1.79
C GLY A 444 -11.37 -21.41 2.10
N PRO A 445 -10.61 -22.08 1.23
CA PRO A 445 -9.20 -22.36 1.48
C PRO A 445 -8.30 -21.12 1.49
N ILE A 446 -8.65 -20.04 0.77
CA ILE A 446 -7.85 -18.82 0.76
C ILE A 446 -8.01 -18.10 2.10
N PHE A 447 -9.24 -17.84 2.52
CA PHE A 447 -9.52 -17.13 3.78
C PHE A 447 -8.95 -17.87 5.00
N THR A 448 -9.15 -19.20 5.08
CA THR A 448 -8.61 -20.01 6.18
C THR A 448 -7.08 -20.04 6.19
N PHE A 449 -6.45 -20.03 5.02
CA PHE A 449 -4.99 -19.95 4.91
C PHE A 449 -4.45 -18.62 5.45
N TYR A 450 -5.12 -17.48 5.16
CA TYR A 450 -4.79 -16.18 5.77
C TYR A 450 -4.95 -16.20 7.29
N GLN A 451 -6.03 -16.81 7.81
CA GLN A 451 -6.21 -16.96 9.26
C GLN A 451 -5.05 -17.74 9.89
N ASP A 452 -4.63 -18.84 9.25
CA ASP A 452 -3.49 -19.64 9.73
C ASP A 452 -2.18 -18.87 9.72
N LEU A 453 -1.89 -18.12 8.66
CA LEU A 453 -0.70 -17.27 8.58
C LEU A 453 -0.68 -16.19 9.68
N ILE A 454 -1.83 -15.53 9.92
CA ILE A 454 -1.98 -14.51 10.96
C ILE A 454 -1.79 -15.13 12.34
N ARG A 455 -2.38 -16.29 12.60
CA ARG A 455 -2.23 -17.04 13.86
C ARG A 455 -0.78 -17.45 14.09
N LEU A 456 -0.14 -18.07 13.11
CA LEU A 456 1.26 -18.50 13.21
C LEU A 456 2.20 -17.34 13.51
N ARG A 457 1.97 -16.18 12.91
CA ARG A 457 2.79 -14.99 13.17
C ARG A 457 2.69 -14.52 14.63
N LYS A 458 1.53 -14.64 15.24
CA LYS A 458 1.31 -14.29 16.66
C LYS A 458 1.87 -15.32 17.64
N GLU A 459 1.82 -16.59 17.27
CA GLU A 459 2.22 -17.72 18.12
C GLU A 459 3.72 -18.05 18.02
N MET A 460 4.36 -17.74 16.90
CA MET A 460 5.73 -18.16 16.63
C MET A 460 6.71 -16.97 16.48
N PRO A 461 7.54 -16.69 17.50
CA PRO A 461 8.51 -15.59 17.46
C PRO A 461 9.47 -15.65 16.28
N ILE A 462 9.79 -16.84 15.77
CA ILE A 462 10.64 -16.97 14.58
C ILE A 462 10.07 -16.24 13.36
N ILE A 463 8.75 -16.13 13.22
CA ILE A 463 8.09 -15.42 12.12
C ILE A 463 8.12 -13.91 12.37
N SER A 464 7.80 -13.47 13.59
CA SER A 464 7.74 -12.03 13.92
C SER A 464 9.12 -11.43 14.19
N GLU A 465 10.02 -12.14 14.90
CA GLU A 465 11.30 -11.61 15.39
C GLU A 465 12.52 -12.13 14.61
N GLY A 466 12.42 -13.27 13.95
CA GLY A 466 13.55 -13.94 13.31
C GLY A 466 14.26 -13.07 12.27
N SER A 467 15.54 -13.35 12.06
CA SER A 467 16.36 -12.76 10.99
C SER A 467 15.86 -13.22 9.61
N TYR A 468 16.39 -12.63 8.55
CA TYR A 468 16.12 -13.02 7.18
C TYR A 468 17.43 -13.41 6.48
N LYS A 469 17.41 -14.52 5.75
CA LYS A 469 18.53 -14.96 4.92
C LYS A 469 18.01 -15.51 3.60
N PRO A 470 18.55 -15.06 2.43
CA PRO A 470 18.26 -15.65 1.14
C PRO A 470 18.56 -17.15 1.10
N ALA A 471 17.74 -17.91 0.37
CA ALA A 471 17.94 -19.33 0.09
C ALA A 471 17.60 -19.63 -1.38
N PHE A 472 18.22 -20.65 -1.96
CA PHE A 472 17.97 -21.08 -3.35
C PHE A 472 18.07 -19.94 -4.39
N GLU A 473 19.06 -19.04 -4.21
CA GLU A 473 19.22 -17.84 -5.04
C GLU A 473 19.37 -18.14 -6.54
N ASP A 474 19.94 -19.32 -6.89
CA ASP A 474 20.12 -19.74 -8.28
C ASP A 474 18.85 -20.34 -8.93
N SER A 475 17.79 -20.59 -8.15
CA SER A 475 16.55 -21.17 -8.69
C SER A 475 15.85 -20.19 -9.63
N LYS A 476 15.40 -20.69 -10.79
CA LYS A 476 14.66 -19.91 -11.80
C LYS A 476 13.13 -19.90 -11.58
N GLN A 477 12.65 -20.56 -10.52
CA GLN A 477 11.23 -20.79 -10.26
C GLN A 477 10.84 -20.60 -8.80
N VAL A 478 11.80 -20.80 -7.88
CA VAL A 478 11.53 -20.80 -6.45
C VAL A 478 12.10 -19.53 -5.81
N TYR A 479 11.24 -18.80 -5.13
CA TYR A 479 11.63 -17.78 -4.18
C TYR A 479 11.64 -18.40 -2.78
N ALA A 480 12.80 -18.48 -2.17
CA ALA A 480 12.96 -19.13 -0.88
C ALA A 480 13.84 -18.30 0.07
N PHE A 481 13.54 -18.39 1.36
CA PHE A 481 14.33 -17.73 2.40
C PHE A 481 14.32 -18.53 3.71
N GLU A 482 15.34 -18.31 4.50
CA GLU A 482 15.46 -18.83 5.85
C GLU A 482 15.15 -17.73 6.88
N ARG A 483 14.50 -18.14 7.97
CA ARG A 483 14.37 -17.35 9.18
C ARG A 483 15.13 -18.06 10.31
N GLN A 484 15.71 -17.30 11.21
CA GLN A 484 16.36 -17.81 12.41
C GLN A 484 16.00 -16.96 13.63
N PHE A 485 15.63 -17.63 14.71
CA PHE A 485 15.39 -17.02 16.01
C PHE A 485 15.90 -17.96 17.09
N GLU A 486 16.91 -17.54 17.84
CA GLU A 486 17.64 -18.41 18.77
C GLU A 486 18.16 -19.67 18.04
N ASP A 487 17.82 -20.87 18.52
CA ASP A 487 18.19 -22.15 17.90
C ASP A 487 17.18 -22.62 16.82
N GLN A 488 16.03 -21.95 16.71
CA GLN A 488 14.97 -22.28 15.75
C GLN A 488 15.33 -21.84 14.34
N LYS A 489 14.93 -22.64 13.36
CA LYS A 489 15.07 -22.35 11.92
C LYS A 489 13.77 -22.59 11.19
N LEU A 490 13.49 -21.75 10.21
CA LEU A 490 12.35 -21.88 9.32
C LEU A 490 12.83 -21.67 7.88
N LEU A 491 12.58 -22.65 7.02
CA LEU A 491 12.78 -22.52 5.58
C LEU A 491 11.41 -22.33 4.92
N VAL A 492 11.27 -21.29 4.12
CA VAL A 492 10.06 -21.00 3.34
C VAL A 492 10.38 -21.13 1.86
N LEU A 493 9.63 -21.96 1.16
CA LEU A 493 9.78 -22.26 -0.26
C LEU A 493 8.51 -21.83 -1.00
N ASN A 494 8.64 -21.03 -2.06
CA ASN A 494 7.52 -20.56 -2.87
C ASN A 494 7.81 -20.78 -4.35
N ASN A 495 7.08 -21.68 -4.98
CA ASN A 495 7.13 -21.88 -6.42
C ASN A 495 6.26 -20.81 -7.13
N PHE A 496 6.84 -19.97 -7.95
CA PHE A 496 6.15 -18.85 -8.63
C PHE A 496 5.57 -19.21 -10.01
N TYR A 497 5.60 -20.51 -10.38
CA TYR A 497 5.18 -20.93 -11.71
C TYR A 497 4.14 -22.06 -11.69
N ALA A 498 3.38 -22.15 -12.78
CA ALA A 498 2.43 -23.22 -13.06
C ALA A 498 3.11 -24.53 -13.50
N LYS A 499 4.30 -24.82 -12.95
CA LYS A 499 5.10 -26.00 -13.26
C LYS A 499 5.69 -26.58 -11.99
N GLU A 500 5.81 -27.89 -11.95
CA GLU A 500 6.54 -28.56 -10.87
C GLU A 500 8.05 -28.27 -10.94
N VAL A 501 8.68 -28.29 -9.79
CA VAL A 501 10.14 -28.14 -9.66
C VAL A 501 10.67 -29.00 -8.52
N GLU A 502 11.69 -29.80 -8.81
CA GLU A 502 12.41 -30.59 -7.81
C GLU A 502 13.51 -29.71 -7.18
N ILE A 503 13.63 -29.79 -5.86
CA ILE A 503 14.71 -29.15 -5.10
C ILE A 503 15.38 -30.15 -4.17
N ASP A 504 16.70 -30.03 -4.00
CA ASP A 504 17.46 -30.78 -2.99
C ASP A 504 17.36 -30.05 -1.66
N LEU A 505 16.74 -30.67 -0.65
CA LEU A 505 16.52 -30.07 0.66
C LEU A 505 17.80 -30.13 1.50
N PRO A 506 18.27 -28.99 2.06
CA PRO A 506 19.43 -28.99 2.96
C PRO A 506 19.22 -29.96 4.14
N ALA A 507 20.26 -30.68 4.52
CA ALA A 507 20.20 -31.75 5.54
C ALA A 507 19.55 -31.30 6.86
N VAL A 508 19.74 -30.04 7.27
CA VAL A 508 19.16 -29.50 8.49
C VAL A 508 17.63 -29.50 8.49
N TYR A 509 17.00 -29.44 7.32
CA TYR A 509 15.53 -29.40 7.18
C TYR A 509 14.89 -30.76 6.86
N GLN A 510 15.68 -31.81 6.55
CA GLN A 510 15.15 -33.11 6.14
C GLN A 510 14.36 -33.84 7.24
N ASN A 511 14.58 -33.47 8.51
CA ASN A 511 13.80 -33.96 9.65
C ASN A 511 12.89 -32.85 10.24
N GLY A 512 12.70 -31.77 9.51
CA GLY A 512 11.86 -30.65 9.94
C GLY A 512 10.37 -30.96 9.89
N GLN A 513 9.59 -30.14 10.57
CA GLN A 513 8.13 -30.21 10.63
C GLN A 513 7.55 -29.25 9.59
N ILE A 514 6.55 -29.73 8.82
CA ILE A 514 5.77 -28.81 7.98
C ILE A 514 4.95 -27.89 8.91
N LEU A 515 5.24 -26.61 8.84
CA LEU A 515 4.51 -25.59 9.57
C LEU A 515 3.21 -25.21 8.87
N ILE A 516 3.30 -25.00 7.56
CA ILE A 516 2.17 -24.70 6.68
C ILE A 516 2.51 -25.05 5.23
N SER A 517 1.52 -25.49 4.50
CA SER A 517 1.55 -25.69 3.04
C SER A 517 0.16 -25.44 2.46
N ASN A 518 0.10 -24.95 1.23
CA ASN A 518 -1.16 -24.80 0.49
C ASN A 518 -1.56 -26.07 -0.31
N TYR A 519 -0.80 -27.16 -0.16
CA TYR A 519 -1.14 -28.49 -0.62
C TYR A 519 -1.15 -29.47 0.56
N GLU A 520 -2.21 -30.27 0.67
CA GLU A 520 -2.43 -31.17 1.81
C GLU A 520 -1.47 -32.36 1.84
N ASP A 521 -0.99 -32.81 0.68
CA ASP A 521 -0.10 -33.95 0.48
C ASP A 521 1.38 -33.56 0.44
N ALA A 522 1.75 -32.43 1.04
CA ALA A 522 3.14 -32.01 1.16
C ALA A 522 3.90 -32.92 2.12
N GLU A 523 5.11 -33.33 1.73
CA GLU A 523 5.99 -34.19 2.51
C GLU A 523 7.41 -33.59 2.58
N VAL A 524 8.11 -33.88 3.66
CA VAL A 524 9.54 -33.51 3.82
C VAL A 524 10.40 -34.73 3.51
N SER A 525 11.32 -34.58 2.56
CA SER A 525 12.27 -35.59 2.16
C SER A 525 13.58 -34.95 1.65
N GLU A 526 14.61 -35.75 1.34
CA GLU A 526 15.87 -35.22 0.77
C GLU A 526 15.63 -34.40 -0.51
N LYS A 527 14.66 -34.83 -1.32
CA LYS A 527 14.23 -34.17 -2.55
C LYS A 527 12.75 -33.86 -2.45
N ILE A 528 12.40 -32.61 -2.65
CA ILE A 528 11.01 -32.15 -2.63
C ILE A 528 10.60 -31.77 -4.05
N LEU A 529 9.47 -32.32 -4.50
CA LEU A 529 8.80 -31.88 -5.71
C LEU A 529 7.76 -30.83 -5.33
N LEU A 530 8.08 -29.55 -5.57
CA LEU A 530 7.11 -28.47 -5.39
C LEU A 530 6.14 -28.42 -6.57
N LYS A 531 4.85 -28.45 -6.27
CA LYS A 531 3.76 -28.34 -7.24
C LYS A 531 3.59 -26.90 -7.76
N PRO A 532 2.76 -26.68 -8.80
CA PRO A 532 2.46 -25.35 -9.30
C PRO A 532 1.99 -24.41 -8.18
N TYR A 533 2.62 -23.23 -8.05
CA TYR A 533 2.33 -22.23 -7.03
C TYR A 533 2.28 -22.78 -5.59
N GLN A 534 3.04 -23.84 -5.32
CA GLN A 534 3.14 -24.37 -3.96
C GLN A 534 3.96 -23.46 -3.07
N THR A 535 3.44 -23.20 -1.86
CA THR A 535 4.23 -22.74 -0.73
C THR A 535 4.39 -23.86 0.29
N LEU A 536 5.59 -23.96 0.86
CA LEU A 536 5.92 -24.93 1.90
C LEU A 536 6.88 -24.29 2.91
N ALA A 537 6.48 -24.28 4.17
CA ALA A 537 7.30 -23.79 5.25
C ALA A 537 7.70 -24.95 6.18
N ILE A 538 9.02 -25.16 6.35
CA ILE A 538 9.61 -26.26 7.13
C ILE A 538 10.30 -25.69 8.34
N TYR A 539 9.85 -26.09 9.52
CA TYR A 539 10.34 -25.62 10.83
C TYR A 539 11.23 -26.67 11.49
N VAL A 540 12.31 -26.21 12.09
CA VAL A 540 13.28 -27.00 12.90
C VAL A 540 13.50 -26.27 14.23
N ASN A 541 13.37 -27.03 15.31
CA ASN A 541 13.60 -26.52 16.68
C ASN A 541 15.01 -26.82 17.13
#